data_eafe24124b20a15608e16b36be9b28f5
#
_entry.id   eafe24124b20a15608e16b36be9b28f5
#
_cell.length_a   1.000
_cell.length_b   1.000
_cell.length_c   1.000
_cell.angle_alpha   90.00
_cell.angle_beta   90.00
_cell.angle_gamma   90.00
#
_symmetry.space_group_name_H-M   'P 1'
#
loop_
_entity.id
_entity.type
_entity.pdbx_description
1 polymer ?
#
loop_
_entity_poly.entity_id
_entity_poly.type
_entity_poly.pdbx_seq_one_letter_code
_entity_poly.pdbx_strand_id
1 'polypeptide(L)'
;MPDDLTPAADADHLSGQPTRDWSPVMEQVQRRLALVEIGPAAAGTDMVRLFHGRGRTYPGFHDVTVDLLGSVILIGLFAEDDPAAVTFARTLGERVPEGVAAIIVQHRRGRQTEAKVAWGALPETVVGREAGLSYVLHPTRNQNVGVFLDAAPLRTWVRDNARDANVLNLFAYTCGFSLAAIAGGARQVVNNDMSRAALDWGRANHKLNGDDPRAVKYVPHNLFKSWWKLKQFARYDLIIFDPPTNQRGSFNAEKDYATMLKKLPDLAAPGAKIAACLNSPFLDYSFLESQIRRWAPKARIEGKLVNSVDFPEAQPERALKVLYCEWPR
;
A
#
# COMPACT_ATOMS: atom_id res chain seq x y z
N MET A 1 13.69 -0.97 62.42
CA MET A 1 15.16 -1.03 62.44
C MET A 1 15.59 -2.38 61.98
N PRO A 2 16.59 -2.51 61.17
CA PRO A 2 17.02 -1.79 59.94
C PRO A 2 17.02 -2.76 58.76
N ASP A 3 17.35 -2.55 57.57
CA ASP A 3 18.25 -1.76 56.72
C ASP A 3 17.86 -2.12 55.31
N ASP A 4 17.50 -1.24 54.49
CA ASP A 4 18.28 -0.44 53.57
C ASP A 4 19.36 -1.23 52.84
N LEU A 5 19.13 -1.46 51.56
CA LEU A 5 20.13 -1.47 50.48
C LEU A 5 19.46 -1.62 49.12
N THR A 6 19.16 -0.48 48.49
CA THR A 6 19.00 -0.34 47.05
C THR A 6 20.37 -0.53 46.37
N PRO A 7 20.51 -1.35 45.34
CA PRO A 7 21.58 -1.16 44.36
C PRO A 7 21.07 -0.23 43.25
N ALA A 8 21.84 0.82 43.02
CA ALA A 8 21.75 1.65 41.83
C ALA A 8 21.80 0.77 40.58
N ALA A 9 20.77 0.84 39.77
CA ALA A 9 20.77 0.22 38.46
C ALA A 9 21.65 1.03 37.51
N ASP A 10 22.64 0.38 37.00
CA ASP A 10 23.58 0.84 36.00
C ASP A 10 22.87 1.46 34.78
N ALA A 11 23.08 2.76 34.61
CA ALA A 11 22.67 3.53 33.43
C ALA A 11 23.74 3.51 32.32
N ASP A 12 24.42 2.38 32.12
CA ASP A 12 25.59 2.32 31.22
C ASP A 12 25.62 1.11 30.27
N HIS A 13 24.45 0.72 29.68
CA HIS A 13 24.42 -0.33 28.65
C HIS A 13 23.81 0.09 27.30
N LEU A 14 23.96 1.36 26.90
CA LEU A 14 23.57 1.83 25.56
C LEU A 14 24.75 2.35 24.70
N SER A 15 25.95 1.85 24.93
CA SER A 15 27.12 2.22 24.12
C SER A 15 27.80 0.99 23.53
N GLY A 16 27.49 0.65 22.26
CA GLY A 16 28.28 -0.37 21.57
C GLY A 16 27.67 -1.10 20.39
N GLN A 17 26.48 -0.78 19.89
CA GLN A 17 26.14 -1.28 18.57
C GLN A 17 26.85 -0.41 17.51
N PRO A 18 27.56 -1.03 16.53
CA PRO A 18 28.17 -0.26 15.45
C PRO A 18 27.09 0.52 14.74
N THR A 19 27.22 1.82 14.66
CA THR A 19 26.31 2.69 13.90
C THR A 19 26.30 2.23 12.46
N ARG A 20 25.10 1.89 11.93
CA ARG A 20 24.90 1.48 10.53
C ARG A 20 25.45 2.57 9.59
N ASP A 21 26.24 2.16 8.60
CA ASP A 21 26.69 3.07 7.54
C ASP A 21 25.54 3.28 6.53
N TRP A 22 24.96 4.48 6.53
CA TRP A 22 23.85 4.86 5.65
C TRP A 22 24.29 5.36 4.26
N SER A 23 25.59 5.32 3.93
CA SER A 23 26.11 5.76 2.63
C SER A 23 25.44 5.04 1.43
N PRO A 24 25.20 3.72 1.45
CA PRO A 24 24.51 3.06 0.34
C PRO A 24 23.07 3.53 0.15
N VAL A 25 22.37 3.86 1.24
CA VAL A 25 21.01 4.42 1.17
C VAL A 25 21.05 5.82 0.60
N MET A 26 22.02 6.66 1.02
CA MET A 26 22.20 8.02 0.53
C MET A 26 22.42 8.04 -0.99
N GLU A 27 23.36 7.23 -1.48
CA GLU A 27 23.67 7.13 -2.91
C GLU A 27 22.42 6.74 -3.72
N GLN A 28 21.71 5.69 -3.30
CA GLN A 28 20.52 5.22 -4.00
C GLN A 28 19.41 6.27 -3.99
N VAL A 29 19.16 6.92 -2.84
CA VAL A 29 18.11 7.94 -2.70
C VAL A 29 18.42 9.13 -3.60
N GLN A 30 19.67 9.64 -3.58
CA GLN A 30 20.06 10.77 -4.42
C GLN A 30 19.97 10.45 -5.91
N ARG A 31 20.45 9.27 -6.33
CA ARG A 31 20.33 8.80 -7.71
C ARG A 31 18.87 8.78 -8.18
N ARG A 32 17.95 8.32 -7.34
CA ARG A 32 16.53 8.26 -7.70
C ARG A 32 15.85 9.61 -7.66
N LEU A 33 16.18 10.47 -6.68
CA LEU A 33 15.65 11.84 -6.63
C LEU A 33 16.03 12.65 -7.88
N ALA A 34 17.23 12.42 -8.44
CA ALA A 34 17.68 13.09 -9.67
C ALA A 34 16.85 12.71 -10.92
N LEU A 35 16.06 11.63 -10.87
CA LEU A 35 15.20 11.15 -11.94
C LEU A 35 13.73 11.58 -11.79
N VAL A 36 13.39 12.22 -10.66
CA VAL A 36 12.00 12.61 -10.36
C VAL A 36 11.83 14.12 -10.54
N GLU A 37 10.84 14.50 -11.32
CA GLU A 37 10.42 15.90 -11.38
C GLU A 37 9.61 16.23 -10.11
N ILE A 38 10.19 17.08 -9.26
CA ILE A 38 9.52 17.56 -8.06
C ILE A 38 8.82 18.87 -8.39
N GLY A 39 7.51 18.81 -8.55
CA GLY A 39 6.67 19.99 -8.80
C GLY A 39 6.49 20.85 -7.54
N PRO A 40 5.95 22.08 -7.69
CA PRO A 40 5.53 22.90 -6.55
C PRO A 40 4.58 22.10 -5.64
N ALA A 41 4.68 22.31 -4.33
CA ALA A 41 3.91 21.55 -3.33
C ALA A 41 2.40 21.48 -3.61
N ALA A 42 1.84 22.52 -4.22
CA ALA A 42 0.43 22.59 -4.61
C ALA A 42 0.07 21.73 -5.84
N ALA A 43 1.03 21.43 -6.73
CA ALA A 43 0.78 20.63 -7.94
C ALA A 43 0.90 19.11 -7.67
N GLY A 44 1.48 18.74 -6.54
CA GLY A 44 1.80 17.36 -6.18
C GLY A 44 2.94 16.77 -7.01
N THR A 45 3.73 15.93 -6.38
CA THR A 45 4.84 15.19 -7.01
C THR A 45 4.45 13.74 -7.11
N ASP A 46 4.89 13.03 -8.14
CA ASP A 46 4.67 11.59 -8.26
C ASP A 46 5.34 10.86 -7.10
N MET A 47 4.59 9.92 -6.52
CA MET A 47 5.06 9.10 -5.42
C MET A 47 6.02 8.04 -5.94
N VAL A 48 7.18 7.93 -5.32
CA VAL A 48 8.24 6.99 -5.76
C VAL A 48 8.89 6.32 -4.55
N ARG A 49 9.12 5.00 -4.63
CA ARG A 49 10.01 4.29 -3.72
C ARG A 49 11.46 4.65 -4.07
N LEU A 50 12.13 5.41 -3.20
CA LEU A 50 13.53 5.83 -3.39
C LEU A 50 14.52 4.75 -2.96
N PHE A 51 14.19 3.99 -1.90
CA PHE A 51 15.00 2.89 -1.40
C PHE A 51 14.13 1.76 -0.87
N HIS A 52 14.39 0.52 -1.33
CA HIS A 52 13.63 -0.66 -0.95
C HIS A 52 14.52 -1.73 -0.30
N GLY A 53 14.90 -1.53 0.96
CA GLY A 53 15.71 -2.50 1.70
C GLY A 53 14.93 -3.77 2.04
N ARG A 54 13.60 -3.68 2.22
CA ARG A 54 12.74 -4.83 2.55
C ARG A 54 12.76 -5.96 1.53
N GLY A 55 13.12 -5.68 0.30
CA GLY A 55 13.35 -6.67 -0.74
C GLY A 55 14.63 -7.49 -0.54
N ARG A 56 15.42 -7.20 0.51
CA ARG A 56 16.66 -7.92 0.88
C ARG A 56 17.77 -7.89 -0.17
N THR A 57 17.71 -6.94 -1.09
CA THR A 57 18.75 -6.71 -2.10
C THR A 57 19.89 -5.82 -1.57
N TYR A 58 19.71 -5.23 -0.39
CA TYR A 58 20.69 -4.39 0.29
C TYR A 58 21.05 -4.99 1.65
N PRO A 59 22.25 -5.64 1.80
CA PRO A 59 22.68 -6.20 3.08
C PRO A 59 22.66 -5.17 4.21
N GLY A 60 22.17 -5.55 5.37
CA GLY A 60 22.08 -4.67 6.54
C GLY A 60 20.90 -3.69 6.55
N PHE A 61 20.09 -3.58 5.47
CA PHE A 61 18.98 -2.63 5.35
C PHE A 61 17.61 -3.27 5.09
N HIS A 62 17.45 -4.57 5.40
CA HIS A 62 16.19 -5.31 5.16
C HIS A 62 14.98 -4.77 5.94
N ASP A 63 15.19 -3.84 6.83
CA ASP A 63 14.19 -3.18 7.65
C ASP A 63 13.93 -1.72 7.25
N VAL A 64 14.54 -1.23 6.19
CA VAL A 64 14.48 0.19 5.78
C VAL A 64 13.74 0.37 4.48
N THR A 65 12.92 1.41 4.42
CA THR A 65 12.35 1.95 3.17
C THR A 65 12.47 3.46 3.15
N VAL A 66 12.65 4.04 1.96
CA VAL A 66 12.55 5.49 1.77
C VAL A 66 11.60 5.76 0.62
N ASP A 67 10.56 6.53 0.89
CA ASP A 67 9.51 6.90 -0.07
C ASP A 67 9.46 8.41 -0.26
N LEU A 68 9.37 8.87 -1.50
CA LEU A 68 8.92 10.22 -1.82
C LEU A 68 7.40 10.21 -1.94
N LEU A 69 6.74 11.02 -1.14
CA LEU A 69 5.29 11.10 -1.01
C LEU A 69 4.83 12.54 -1.23
N GLY A 70 4.71 12.94 -2.50
CA GLY A 70 4.48 14.35 -2.83
C GLY A 70 5.67 15.22 -2.40
N SER A 71 5.46 16.18 -1.50
CA SER A 71 6.51 17.05 -0.96
C SER A 71 7.20 16.51 0.30
N VAL A 72 6.98 15.25 0.66
CA VAL A 72 7.52 14.67 1.89
C VAL A 72 8.31 13.40 1.58
N ILE A 73 9.49 13.26 2.18
CA ILE A 73 10.23 12.00 2.19
C ILE A 73 9.93 11.27 3.50
N LEU A 74 9.52 10.00 3.39
CA LEU A 74 9.25 9.13 4.52
C LEU A 74 10.31 8.02 4.60
N ILE A 75 11.04 7.98 5.70
CA ILE A 75 11.97 6.90 6.05
C ILE A 75 11.24 5.96 6.99
N GLY A 76 10.93 4.75 6.54
CA GLY A 76 10.27 3.72 7.33
C GLY A 76 11.27 2.73 7.91
N LEU A 77 11.24 2.55 9.24
CA LEU A 77 12.05 1.58 9.98
C LEU A 77 11.14 0.48 10.53
N PHE A 78 11.44 -0.78 10.21
CA PHE A 78 10.58 -1.94 10.52
C PHE A 78 11.17 -2.87 11.58
N ALA A 79 12.37 -2.58 12.06
CA ALA A 79 13.03 -3.28 13.16
C ALA A 79 13.21 -2.36 14.38
N GLU A 80 14.31 -2.55 15.11
CA GLU A 80 14.66 -1.72 16.27
C GLU A 80 15.00 -0.28 15.91
N ASP A 81 15.08 0.58 16.93
CA ASP A 81 15.49 1.97 16.74
C ASP A 81 16.88 2.06 16.12
N ASP A 82 17.00 2.92 15.14
CA ASP A 82 18.28 3.29 14.56
C ASP A 82 18.46 4.82 14.71
N PRO A 83 19.18 5.26 15.75
CA PRO A 83 19.45 6.69 15.97
C PRO A 83 20.14 7.36 14.78
N ALA A 84 20.93 6.59 14.00
CA ALA A 84 21.59 7.09 12.80
C ALA A 84 20.59 7.48 11.69
N ALA A 85 19.37 6.93 11.68
CA ALA A 85 18.33 7.30 10.72
C ALA A 85 17.93 8.78 10.83
N VAL A 86 17.89 9.36 12.03
CA VAL A 86 17.59 10.77 12.23
C VAL A 86 18.72 11.65 11.71
N THR A 87 19.98 11.25 11.96
CA THR A 87 21.17 11.95 11.44
C THR A 87 21.20 11.86 9.91
N PHE A 88 20.95 10.67 9.35
CA PHE A 88 20.80 10.46 7.92
C PHE A 88 19.71 11.37 7.33
N ALA A 89 18.54 11.44 7.94
CA ALA A 89 17.44 12.30 7.48
C ALA A 89 17.83 13.78 7.42
N ARG A 90 18.55 14.27 8.43
CA ARG A 90 19.05 15.66 8.45
C ARG A 90 20.08 15.92 7.36
N THR A 91 21.07 15.03 7.21
CA THR A 91 22.08 15.13 6.16
C THR A 91 21.46 15.04 4.76
N LEU A 92 20.45 14.19 4.58
CA LEU A 92 19.67 14.12 3.33
C LEU A 92 18.94 15.45 3.07
N GLY A 93 18.35 16.05 4.12
CA GLY A 93 17.62 17.32 4.04
C GLY A 93 18.44 18.50 3.51
N GLU A 94 19.74 18.50 3.75
CA GLU A 94 20.65 19.52 3.18
C GLU A 94 20.90 19.35 1.67
N ARG A 95 20.44 18.23 1.08
CA ARG A 95 20.75 17.81 -0.29
C ARG A 95 19.52 17.50 -1.14
N VAL A 96 18.31 17.62 -0.57
CA VAL A 96 17.07 17.40 -1.33
C VAL A 96 16.82 18.56 -2.29
N PRO A 97 16.18 18.29 -3.44
CA PRO A 97 15.79 19.33 -4.37
C PRO A 97 14.70 20.24 -3.79
N GLU A 98 14.60 21.43 -4.37
CA GLU A 98 13.48 22.35 -4.07
C GLU A 98 12.13 21.66 -4.28
N GLY A 99 11.15 21.95 -3.40
CA GLY A 99 9.83 21.29 -3.39
C GLY A 99 9.70 20.16 -2.38
N VAL A 100 10.78 19.62 -1.82
CA VAL A 100 10.72 18.74 -0.65
C VAL A 100 10.58 19.60 0.61
N ALA A 101 9.45 19.49 1.31
CA ALA A 101 9.12 20.29 2.48
C ALA A 101 9.56 19.66 3.81
N ALA A 102 9.57 18.35 3.91
CA ALA A 102 9.90 17.64 5.15
C ALA A 102 10.46 16.24 4.90
N ILE A 103 11.27 15.78 5.86
CA ILE A 103 11.69 14.37 5.97
C ILE A 103 11.22 13.83 7.30
N ILE A 104 10.52 12.71 7.26
CA ILE A 104 9.93 12.03 8.41
C ILE A 104 10.64 10.70 8.61
N VAL A 105 11.01 10.38 9.85
CA VAL A 105 11.42 9.04 10.27
C VAL A 105 10.24 8.41 11.00
N GLN A 106 9.79 7.25 10.52
CA GLN A 106 8.66 6.52 11.07
C GLN A 106 9.13 5.13 11.55
N HIS A 107 8.99 4.89 12.83
CA HIS A 107 9.21 3.59 13.46
C HIS A 107 7.92 2.78 13.43
N ARG A 108 7.98 1.56 12.88
CA ARG A 108 6.84 0.66 12.68
C ARG A 108 7.02 -0.60 13.52
N ARG A 109 6.70 -0.52 14.80
CA ARG A 109 6.82 -1.64 15.76
C ARG A 109 5.47 -2.29 15.99
N GLY A 110 5.24 -3.45 15.37
CA GLY A 110 3.98 -4.17 15.51
C GLY A 110 2.77 -3.32 15.15
N ARG A 111 1.95 -2.94 16.15
CA ARG A 111 0.78 -2.07 15.97
C ARG A 111 1.05 -0.60 16.29
N GLN A 112 2.17 -0.31 16.90
CA GLN A 112 2.54 1.06 17.26
C GLN A 112 3.32 1.67 16.11
N THR A 113 3.00 2.92 15.82
CA THR A 113 3.71 3.73 14.83
C THR A 113 4.07 5.04 15.50
N GLU A 114 5.35 5.30 15.50
CA GLU A 114 5.89 6.56 16.00
C GLU A 114 6.56 7.29 14.82
N ALA A 115 6.19 8.55 14.58
CA ALA A 115 6.69 9.32 13.47
C ALA A 115 7.22 10.67 13.97
N LYS A 116 8.43 11.02 13.51
CA LYS A 116 9.12 12.26 13.87
C LYS A 116 9.55 13.00 12.61
N VAL A 117 9.22 14.30 12.53
CA VAL A 117 9.81 15.19 11.52
C VAL A 117 11.27 15.42 11.90
N ALA A 118 12.18 14.91 11.09
CA ALA A 118 13.62 14.98 11.33
C ALA A 118 14.27 16.19 10.65
N TRP A 119 13.64 16.68 9.56
CA TRP A 119 14.09 17.86 8.81
C TRP A 119 12.90 18.57 8.18
N GLY A 120 12.98 19.90 8.04
CA GLY A 120 11.98 20.75 7.40
C GLY A 120 10.71 20.92 8.22
N ALA A 121 9.61 21.29 7.57
CA ALA A 121 8.29 21.49 8.17
C ALA A 121 7.22 20.68 7.46
N LEU A 122 6.47 19.88 8.21
CA LEU A 122 5.39 19.06 7.64
C LEU A 122 4.24 19.96 7.18
N PRO A 123 3.82 19.90 5.90
CA PRO A 123 2.65 20.62 5.42
C PRO A 123 1.37 20.16 6.15
N GLU A 124 0.38 21.03 6.28
CA GLU A 124 -0.92 20.70 6.85
C GLU A 124 -1.60 19.57 6.10
N THR A 125 -1.50 19.59 4.79
CA THR A 125 -1.99 18.54 3.89
C THR A 125 -0.87 18.03 3.01
N VAL A 126 -0.65 16.73 3.02
CA VAL A 126 0.27 16.06 2.10
C VAL A 126 -0.52 15.41 0.99
N VAL A 127 -0.23 15.79 -0.25
CA VAL A 127 -0.83 15.20 -1.46
C VAL A 127 0.27 14.56 -2.28
N GLY A 128 0.11 13.29 -2.59
CA GLY A 128 0.96 12.58 -3.54
C GLY A 128 0.21 12.33 -4.85
N ARG A 129 0.94 12.12 -5.94
CA ARG A 129 0.37 11.79 -7.25
C ARG A 129 0.85 10.44 -7.75
N GLU A 130 0.06 9.83 -8.60
CA GLU A 130 0.44 8.65 -9.36
C GLU A 130 -0.40 8.60 -10.65
N ALA A 131 0.27 8.56 -11.78
CA ALA A 131 -0.37 8.45 -13.09
C ALA A 131 -1.49 9.51 -13.32
N GLY A 132 -1.29 10.74 -12.84
CA GLY A 132 -2.23 11.85 -12.93
C GLY A 132 -3.33 11.88 -11.87
N LEU A 133 -3.40 10.88 -10.99
CA LEU A 133 -4.33 10.84 -9.86
C LEU A 133 -3.69 11.41 -8.60
N SER A 134 -4.49 12.06 -7.77
CA SER A 134 -4.07 12.69 -6.51
C SER A 134 -4.58 11.91 -5.30
N TYR A 135 -3.75 11.79 -4.27
CA TYR A 135 -4.02 11.05 -3.04
C TYR A 135 -3.73 11.92 -1.84
N VAL A 136 -4.69 12.05 -0.93
CA VAL A 136 -4.43 12.60 0.42
C VAL A 136 -3.60 11.59 1.20
N LEU A 137 -2.51 12.04 1.80
CA LEU A 137 -1.58 11.17 2.54
C LEU A 137 -1.48 11.60 4.01
N HIS A 138 -1.30 10.62 4.90
CA HIS A 138 -1.10 10.85 6.33
C HIS A 138 0.18 10.18 6.85
N PRO A 139 1.36 10.73 6.53
CA PRO A 139 2.64 10.07 6.81
C PRO A 139 3.01 9.99 8.30
N THR A 140 2.29 10.70 9.18
CA THR A 140 2.54 10.69 10.63
C THR A 140 1.46 10.03 11.48
N ARG A 141 0.25 9.78 10.89
CA ARG A 141 -0.90 9.33 11.70
C ARG A 141 -1.04 7.81 11.76
N ASN A 142 -0.68 7.13 10.68
CA ASN A 142 -0.93 5.70 10.53
C ASN A 142 0.32 4.99 10.04
N GLN A 143 0.40 3.67 10.28
CA GLN A 143 1.44 2.84 9.70
C GLN A 143 1.42 2.89 8.17
N ASN A 144 0.22 2.84 7.58
CA ASN A 144 0.02 2.96 6.14
C ASN A 144 -0.40 4.39 5.81
N VAL A 145 0.33 5.01 4.91
CA VAL A 145 0.24 6.45 4.60
C VAL A 145 -0.94 6.85 3.74
N GLY A 146 -1.70 5.89 3.22
CA GLY A 146 -2.88 6.11 2.37
C GLY A 146 -2.81 5.42 1.01
N VAL A 147 -1.66 4.93 0.59
CA VAL A 147 -1.48 4.21 -0.68
C VAL A 147 -0.36 3.18 -0.54
N PHE A 148 -0.48 2.07 -1.27
CA PHE A 148 0.56 1.07 -1.40
C PHE A 148 1.23 1.25 -2.75
N LEU A 149 2.48 1.72 -2.76
CA LEU A 149 3.21 2.07 -3.99
C LEU A 149 3.51 0.86 -4.88
N ASP A 150 3.73 -0.30 -4.28
CA ASP A 150 3.97 -1.57 -4.99
C ASP A 150 2.77 -2.06 -5.81
N ALA A 151 1.56 -1.57 -5.49
CA ALA A 151 0.35 -1.87 -6.24
C ALA A 151 0.11 -0.94 -7.47
N ALA A 152 1.04 -0.03 -7.79
CA ALA A 152 0.91 0.88 -8.93
C ALA A 152 0.69 0.14 -10.28
N PRO A 153 1.41 -0.95 -10.62
CA PRO A 153 1.15 -1.69 -11.85
C PRO A 153 -0.27 -2.31 -11.89
N LEU A 154 -0.81 -2.74 -10.75
CA LEU A 154 -2.18 -3.23 -10.68
C LEU A 154 -3.20 -2.10 -10.86
N ARG A 155 -2.95 -0.90 -10.31
CA ARG A 155 -3.81 0.27 -10.56
C ARG A 155 -3.84 0.65 -12.04
N THR A 156 -2.71 0.59 -12.72
CA THR A 156 -2.64 0.78 -14.18
C THR A 156 -3.50 -0.27 -14.91
N TRP A 157 -3.34 -1.54 -14.56
CA TRP A 157 -4.17 -2.60 -15.17
C TRP A 157 -5.67 -2.40 -14.90
N VAL A 158 -6.06 -1.99 -13.70
CA VAL A 158 -7.46 -1.67 -13.37
C VAL A 158 -7.97 -0.54 -14.26
N ARG A 159 -7.21 0.55 -14.40
CA ARG A 159 -7.55 1.69 -15.26
C ARG A 159 -7.78 1.25 -16.71
N ASP A 160 -6.88 0.44 -17.26
CA ASP A 160 -6.92 0.00 -18.66
C ASP A 160 -8.09 -0.95 -18.95
N ASN A 161 -8.66 -1.60 -17.90
CA ASN A 161 -9.73 -2.58 -18.03
C ASN A 161 -11.08 -2.10 -17.48
N ALA A 162 -11.21 -0.81 -17.13
CA ALA A 162 -12.40 -0.30 -16.44
C ALA A 162 -13.41 0.42 -17.33
N ARG A 163 -13.12 0.64 -18.62
CA ARG A 163 -14.02 1.39 -19.53
C ARG A 163 -15.42 0.79 -19.54
N ASP A 164 -16.44 1.62 -19.25
CA ASP A 164 -17.87 1.27 -19.18
C ASP A 164 -18.19 0.15 -18.18
N ALA A 165 -17.24 -0.23 -17.31
CA ALA A 165 -17.37 -1.33 -16.37
C ALA A 165 -18.16 -0.94 -15.13
N ASN A 166 -18.93 -1.92 -14.60
CA ASN A 166 -19.36 -1.94 -13.22
C ASN A 166 -18.31 -2.69 -12.39
N VAL A 167 -17.64 -1.99 -11.47
CA VAL A 167 -16.43 -2.47 -10.78
C VAL A 167 -16.72 -2.80 -9.32
N LEU A 168 -16.23 -3.94 -8.85
CA LEU A 168 -16.21 -4.33 -7.43
C LEU A 168 -14.79 -4.27 -6.89
N ASN A 169 -14.56 -3.39 -5.93
CA ASN A 169 -13.30 -3.24 -5.21
C ASN A 169 -13.46 -3.73 -3.77
N LEU A 170 -12.91 -4.90 -3.48
CA LEU A 170 -12.95 -5.54 -2.16
C LEU A 170 -11.69 -5.24 -1.37
N PHE A 171 -11.84 -5.00 -0.05
CA PHE A 171 -10.78 -4.49 0.83
C PHE A 171 -10.24 -3.16 0.34
N ALA A 172 -11.17 -2.26 0.05
CA ALA A 172 -10.93 -1.06 -0.75
C ALA A 172 -9.97 -0.05 -0.10
N TYR A 173 -9.75 -0.13 1.22
CA TYR A 173 -8.91 0.80 1.99
C TYR A 173 -9.27 2.25 1.64
N THR A 174 -8.32 3.06 1.15
CA THR A 174 -8.52 4.44 0.72
C THR A 174 -8.98 4.58 -0.73
N CYS A 175 -9.50 3.50 -1.32
CA CYS A 175 -10.10 3.44 -2.65
C CYS A 175 -9.12 3.69 -3.83
N GLY A 176 -7.83 3.36 -3.69
CA GLY A 176 -6.84 3.59 -4.76
C GLY A 176 -7.19 2.90 -6.09
N PHE A 177 -7.68 1.65 -6.05
CA PHE A 177 -8.17 0.97 -7.26
C PHE A 177 -9.46 1.58 -7.80
N SER A 178 -10.32 2.13 -6.94
CA SER A 178 -11.53 2.83 -7.34
C SER A 178 -11.21 4.10 -8.12
N LEU A 179 -10.23 4.90 -7.68
CA LEU A 179 -9.74 6.08 -8.40
C LEU A 179 -9.24 5.69 -9.79
N ALA A 180 -8.40 4.65 -9.86
CA ALA A 180 -7.89 4.13 -11.13
C ALA A 180 -9.02 3.68 -12.07
N ALA A 181 -10.03 2.98 -11.53
CA ALA A 181 -11.18 2.53 -12.30
C ALA A 181 -12.01 3.70 -12.84
N ILE A 182 -12.32 4.71 -12.02
CA ILE A 182 -13.06 5.91 -12.48
C ILE A 182 -12.26 6.65 -13.56
N ALA A 183 -10.95 6.83 -13.36
CA ALA A 183 -10.09 7.45 -14.38
C ALA A 183 -10.00 6.63 -15.69
N GLY A 184 -10.20 5.31 -15.60
CA GLY A 184 -10.31 4.40 -16.75
C GLY A 184 -11.68 4.40 -17.43
N GLY A 185 -12.65 5.19 -16.95
CA GLY A 185 -13.99 5.30 -17.51
C GLY A 185 -15.00 4.30 -16.96
N ALA A 186 -14.81 3.80 -15.73
CA ALA A 186 -15.80 2.96 -15.08
C ALA A 186 -17.15 3.67 -14.95
N ARG A 187 -18.23 2.97 -15.26
CA ARG A 187 -19.61 3.46 -15.10
C ARG A 187 -19.96 3.60 -13.62
N GLN A 188 -19.53 2.63 -12.81
CA GLN A 188 -19.75 2.60 -11.36
C GLN A 188 -18.65 1.80 -10.69
N VAL A 189 -18.25 2.23 -9.48
CA VAL A 189 -17.40 1.42 -8.59
C VAL A 189 -18.07 1.23 -7.25
N VAL A 190 -18.11 -0.02 -6.77
CA VAL A 190 -18.59 -0.40 -5.45
C VAL A 190 -17.39 -0.77 -4.59
N ASN A 191 -17.12 0.04 -3.57
CA ASN A 191 -16.02 -0.14 -2.63
C ASN A 191 -16.51 -0.82 -1.36
N ASN A 192 -15.96 -1.97 -1.01
CA ASN A 192 -16.23 -2.64 0.26
C ASN A 192 -14.97 -2.66 1.12
N ASP A 193 -15.08 -2.13 2.32
CA ASP A 193 -14.10 -2.23 3.40
C ASP A 193 -14.83 -2.23 4.75
N MET A 194 -14.29 -2.92 5.75
CA MET A 194 -14.88 -2.90 7.09
C MET A 194 -14.59 -1.60 7.84
N SER A 195 -13.53 -0.89 7.47
CA SER A 195 -13.11 0.39 8.05
C SER A 195 -13.87 1.54 7.40
N ARG A 196 -14.86 2.09 8.12
CA ARG A 196 -15.53 3.32 7.70
C ARG A 196 -14.54 4.47 7.51
N ALA A 197 -13.57 4.62 8.41
CA ALA A 197 -12.56 5.68 8.34
C ALA A 197 -11.69 5.58 7.07
N ALA A 198 -11.35 4.36 6.63
CA ALA A 198 -10.63 4.17 5.38
C ALA A 198 -11.48 4.56 4.17
N LEU A 199 -12.77 4.20 4.16
CA LEU A 199 -13.70 4.60 3.10
C LEU A 199 -13.98 6.11 3.09
N ASP A 200 -14.02 6.76 4.24
CA ASP A 200 -14.17 8.23 4.32
C ASP A 200 -12.92 8.93 3.79
N TRP A 201 -11.74 8.36 4.03
CA TRP A 201 -10.51 8.80 3.37
C TRP A 201 -10.57 8.58 1.85
N GLY A 202 -11.10 7.46 1.39
CA GLY A 202 -11.40 7.20 -0.01
C GLY A 202 -12.35 8.23 -0.64
N ARG A 203 -13.36 8.69 0.10
CA ARG A 203 -14.24 9.80 -0.35
C ARG A 203 -13.47 11.10 -0.55
N ALA A 204 -12.54 11.41 0.38
CA ALA A 204 -11.69 12.59 0.26
C ALA A 204 -10.82 12.50 -1.00
N ASN A 205 -10.28 11.31 -1.30
CA ASN A 205 -9.49 11.07 -2.51
C ASN A 205 -10.34 11.27 -3.78
N HIS A 206 -11.54 10.70 -3.86
CA HIS A 206 -12.44 10.89 -5.00
C HIS A 206 -12.84 12.37 -5.17
N LYS A 207 -13.12 13.07 -4.06
CA LYS A 207 -13.40 14.51 -4.09
C LYS A 207 -12.21 15.33 -4.59
N LEU A 208 -11.00 14.98 -4.18
CA LEU A 208 -9.75 15.64 -4.60
C LEU A 208 -9.53 15.52 -6.12
N ASN A 209 -9.95 14.40 -6.72
CA ASN A 209 -9.85 14.14 -8.15
C ASN A 209 -11.06 14.65 -8.95
N GLY A 210 -12.08 15.22 -8.31
CA GLY A 210 -13.27 15.75 -8.98
C GLY A 210 -14.22 14.67 -9.52
N ASP A 211 -14.15 13.46 -8.99
CA ASP A 211 -14.97 12.34 -9.45
C ASP A 211 -16.46 12.53 -9.12
N ASP A 212 -17.35 12.05 -10.01
CA ASP A 212 -18.81 12.08 -9.75
C ASP A 212 -19.16 11.16 -8.58
N PRO A 213 -19.67 11.72 -7.45
CA PRO A 213 -19.99 10.90 -6.27
C PRO A 213 -21.12 9.89 -6.53
N ARG A 214 -21.90 10.04 -7.61
CA ARG A 214 -22.94 9.09 -7.99
C ARG A 214 -22.36 7.79 -8.56
N ALA A 215 -21.19 7.88 -9.18
CA ALA A 215 -20.49 6.73 -9.73
C ALA A 215 -19.78 5.88 -8.68
N VAL A 216 -19.62 6.37 -7.44
CA VAL A 216 -18.84 5.69 -6.39
C VAL A 216 -19.75 5.30 -5.23
N LYS A 217 -19.82 4.01 -4.93
CA LYS A 217 -20.58 3.45 -3.82
C LYS A 217 -19.63 2.95 -2.73
N TYR A 218 -20.06 3.08 -1.46
CA TYR A 218 -19.28 2.68 -0.30
C TYR A 218 -20.08 1.76 0.59
N VAL A 219 -19.55 0.59 0.88
CA VAL A 219 -20.16 -0.46 1.70
C VAL A 219 -19.28 -0.72 2.93
N PRO A 220 -19.45 0.05 4.04
CA PRO A 220 -18.60 -0.02 5.24
C PRO A 220 -18.99 -1.22 6.12
N HIS A 221 -18.78 -2.43 5.62
CA HIS A 221 -19.20 -3.65 6.29
C HIS A 221 -18.16 -4.76 6.14
N ASN A 222 -18.12 -5.66 7.14
CA ASN A 222 -17.39 -6.91 7.01
C ASN A 222 -17.91 -7.69 5.79
N LEU A 223 -17.02 -8.00 4.86
CA LEU A 223 -17.31 -8.67 3.59
C LEU A 223 -18.13 -9.95 3.78
N PHE A 224 -17.71 -10.82 4.70
CA PHE A 224 -18.32 -12.14 4.91
C PHE A 224 -19.76 -12.09 5.44
N LYS A 225 -20.15 -10.94 6.01
CA LYS A 225 -21.51 -10.71 6.53
C LYS A 225 -22.38 -9.88 5.57
N SER A 226 -21.85 -9.46 4.41
CA SER A 226 -22.48 -8.40 3.59
C SER A 226 -22.60 -8.73 2.11
N TRP A 227 -22.42 -10.00 1.71
CA TRP A 227 -22.54 -10.42 0.30
C TRP A 227 -23.85 -10.00 -0.35
N TRP A 228 -24.96 -10.02 0.39
CA TRP A 228 -26.25 -9.60 -0.12
C TRP A 228 -26.30 -8.13 -0.54
N LYS A 229 -25.56 -7.25 0.16
CA LYS A 229 -25.43 -5.83 -0.20
C LYS A 229 -24.67 -5.66 -1.51
N LEU A 230 -23.60 -6.43 -1.70
CA LEU A 230 -22.82 -6.38 -2.92
C LEU A 230 -23.62 -6.94 -4.11
N LYS A 231 -24.44 -7.97 -3.89
CA LYS A 231 -25.33 -8.51 -4.92
C LYS A 231 -26.38 -7.52 -5.43
N GLN A 232 -26.74 -6.50 -4.65
CA GLN A 232 -27.67 -5.44 -5.11
C GLN A 232 -27.11 -4.61 -6.25
N PHE A 233 -25.79 -4.55 -6.39
CA PHE A 233 -25.09 -3.82 -7.45
C PHE A 233 -24.51 -4.75 -8.52
N ALA A 234 -24.63 -6.08 -8.37
CA ALA A 234 -24.13 -7.06 -9.32
C ALA A 234 -24.93 -6.97 -10.63
N ARG A 235 -24.41 -7.38 -11.79
CA ARG A 235 -23.14 -8.09 -11.95
C ARG A 235 -22.02 -7.13 -12.27
N TYR A 236 -20.81 -7.56 -11.91
CA TYR A 236 -19.61 -6.73 -12.05
C TYR A 236 -18.79 -7.21 -13.24
N ASP A 237 -18.33 -6.26 -14.05
CA ASP A 237 -17.47 -6.48 -15.22
C ASP A 237 -15.99 -6.57 -14.85
N LEU A 238 -15.62 -5.96 -13.71
CA LEU A 238 -14.26 -6.01 -13.14
C LEU A 238 -14.34 -6.22 -11.62
N ILE A 239 -13.60 -7.19 -11.11
CA ILE A 239 -13.56 -7.52 -9.68
C ILE A 239 -12.12 -7.53 -9.18
N ILE A 240 -11.83 -6.77 -8.14
CA ILE A 240 -10.53 -6.72 -7.47
C ILE A 240 -10.67 -7.39 -6.10
N PHE A 241 -9.91 -8.46 -5.87
CA PHE A 241 -9.70 -9.10 -4.58
C PHE A 241 -8.32 -8.75 -4.05
N ASP A 242 -8.21 -7.75 -3.19
CA ASP A 242 -6.93 -7.34 -2.57
C ASP A 242 -6.98 -7.49 -1.03
N PRO A 243 -7.14 -8.72 -0.53
CA PRO A 243 -7.24 -8.94 0.90
C PRO A 243 -5.90 -8.75 1.62
N PRO A 244 -5.91 -8.35 2.90
CA PRO A 244 -4.72 -8.39 3.73
C PRO A 244 -4.23 -9.83 3.90
N THR A 245 -2.92 -10.01 4.16
CA THR A 245 -2.34 -11.35 4.38
C THR A 245 -3.01 -12.07 5.54
N ASN A 246 -3.11 -11.39 6.67
CA ASN A 246 -3.76 -11.86 7.89
C ASN A 246 -4.20 -10.65 8.71
N GLN A 247 -5.49 -10.45 8.83
CA GLN A 247 -6.08 -9.42 9.68
C GLN A 247 -6.95 -10.08 10.74
N ARG A 248 -6.49 -10.06 11.98
CA ARG A 248 -7.18 -10.69 13.11
C ARG A 248 -8.64 -10.23 13.20
N GLY A 249 -9.56 -11.18 13.11
CA GLY A 249 -11.00 -10.92 13.15
C GLY A 249 -11.63 -10.48 11.82
N SER A 250 -10.85 -10.41 10.74
CA SER A 250 -11.34 -10.01 9.41
C SER A 250 -11.02 -11.03 8.32
N PHE A 251 -9.76 -11.36 8.10
CA PHE A 251 -9.33 -12.20 6.98
C PHE A 251 -8.07 -13.00 7.29
N ASN A 252 -8.06 -14.25 6.83
CA ASN A 252 -6.89 -15.12 6.77
C ASN A 252 -6.81 -15.74 5.37
N ALA A 253 -5.71 -15.54 4.65
CA ALA A 253 -5.58 -15.96 3.25
C ALA A 253 -5.84 -17.47 3.06
N GLU A 254 -5.29 -18.33 3.90
CA GLU A 254 -5.41 -19.78 3.76
C GLU A 254 -6.85 -20.29 3.97
N LYS A 255 -7.62 -19.63 4.85
CA LYS A 255 -8.98 -20.05 5.24
C LYS A 255 -10.06 -19.38 4.43
N ASP A 256 -9.91 -18.09 4.13
CA ASP A 256 -11.00 -17.24 3.67
C ASP A 256 -10.99 -16.99 2.17
N TYR A 257 -9.84 -17.21 1.49
CA TYR A 257 -9.71 -16.96 0.05
C TYR A 257 -10.75 -17.78 -0.75
N ALA A 258 -10.95 -19.04 -0.37
CA ALA A 258 -11.95 -19.92 -0.95
C ALA A 258 -13.38 -19.33 -0.87
N THR A 259 -13.72 -18.66 0.23
CA THR A 259 -15.06 -18.08 0.43
C THR A 259 -15.33 -16.95 -0.55
N MET A 260 -14.33 -16.13 -0.89
CA MET A 260 -14.45 -15.09 -1.90
C MET A 260 -14.65 -15.68 -3.30
N LEU A 261 -13.81 -16.64 -3.68
CA LEU A 261 -13.88 -17.29 -5.00
C LEU A 261 -15.21 -17.98 -5.26
N LYS A 262 -15.79 -18.62 -4.25
CA LYS A 262 -17.13 -19.25 -4.31
C LYS A 262 -18.27 -18.27 -4.59
N LYS A 263 -18.05 -16.94 -4.42
CA LYS A 263 -19.07 -15.92 -4.72
C LYS A 263 -19.01 -15.39 -6.14
N LEU A 264 -17.99 -15.72 -6.91
CA LEU A 264 -17.86 -15.27 -8.31
C LEU A 264 -19.10 -15.57 -9.16
N PRO A 265 -19.73 -16.77 -9.10
CA PRO A 265 -20.93 -17.06 -9.89
C PRO A 265 -22.10 -16.10 -9.64
N ASP A 266 -22.17 -15.52 -8.44
CA ASP A 266 -23.23 -14.57 -8.05
C ASP A 266 -22.87 -13.12 -8.39
N LEU A 267 -21.59 -12.81 -8.51
CA LEU A 267 -21.08 -11.44 -8.61
C LEU A 267 -20.60 -11.08 -10.01
N ALA A 268 -19.92 -12.01 -10.69
CA ALA A 268 -19.29 -11.74 -11.99
C ALA A 268 -20.30 -11.67 -13.12
N ALA A 269 -20.15 -10.69 -14.00
CA ALA A 269 -20.80 -10.65 -15.30
C ALA A 269 -20.16 -11.70 -16.25
N PRO A 270 -20.85 -12.12 -17.32
CA PRO A 270 -20.21 -12.89 -18.38
C PRO A 270 -19.03 -12.11 -18.97
N GLY A 271 -17.86 -12.75 -19.06
CA GLY A 271 -16.61 -12.13 -19.54
C GLY A 271 -15.93 -11.20 -18.52
N ALA A 272 -16.36 -11.21 -17.25
CA ALA A 272 -15.78 -10.35 -16.22
C ALA A 272 -14.29 -10.61 -16.01
N LYS A 273 -13.52 -9.52 -15.83
CA LYS A 273 -12.10 -9.58 -15.47
C LYS A 273 -11.95 -9.59 -13.95
N ILE A 274 -10.99 -10.35 -13.46
CA ILE A 274 -10.77 -10.54 -12.04
C ILE A 274 -9.28 -10.35 -11.74
N ALA A 275 -8.94 -9.48 -10.81
CA ALA A 275 -7.61 -9.39 -10.22
C ALA A 275 -7.63 -10.07 -8.85
N ALA A 276 -6.95 -11.20 -8.73
CA ALA A 276 -6.84 -11.96 -7.50
C ALA A 276 -5.47 -11.72 -6.85
N CYS A 277 -5.43 -10.93 -5.76
CA CYS A 277 -4.20 -10.51 -5.10
C CYS A 277 -3.84 -11.39 -3.90
N LEU A 278 -2.54 -11.54 -3.64
CA LEU A 278 -1.99 -12.25 -2.49
C LEU A 278 -0.78 -11.50 -1.95
N ASN A 279 -0.95 -10.88 -0.78
CA ASN A 279 0.08 -10.07 -0.12
C ASN A 279 0.99 -10.87 0.85
N SER A 280 0.84 -12.20 0.92
CA SER A 280 1.61 -13.02 1.85
C SER A 280 3.07 -13.18 1.40
N PRO A 281 4.06 -12.93 2.27
CA PRO A 281 5.46 -13.27 1.98
C PRO A 281 5.77 -14.76 2.14
N PHE A 282 4.81 -15.58 2.59
CA PHE A 282 4.95 -17.01 2.87
C PHE A 282 4.19 -17.90 1.90
N LEU A 283 3.28 -17.32 1.12
CA LEU A 283 2.47 -18.04 0.13
C LEU A 283 2.84 -17.52 -1.26
N ASP A 284 2.96 -18.42 -2.21
CA ASP A 284 3.39 -18.14 -3.56
C ASP A 284 2.24 -18.16 -4.59
N TYR A 285 2.58 -18.05 -5.87
CA TYR A 285 1.62 -18.17 -6.96
C TYR A 285 0.95 -19.53 -7.03
N SER A 286 1.63 -20.62 -6.63
CA SER A 286 1.06 -21.98 -6.67
C SER A 286 -0.11 -22.12 -5.70
N PHE A 287 -0.02 -21.48 -4.53
CA PHE A 287 -1.15 -21.38 -3.61
C PHE A 287 -2.34 -20.67 -4.29
N LEU A 288 -2.13 -19.48 -4.87
CA LEU A 288 -3.20 -18.69 -5.47
C LEU A 288 -3.84 -19.42 -6.66
N GLU A 289 -3.03 -20.03 -7.54
CA GLU A 289 -3.52 -20.87 -8.64
C GLU A 289 -4.36 -22.05 -8.14
N SER A 290 -3.89 -22.74 -7.09
CA SER A 290 -4.61 -23.86 -6.50
C SER A 290 -5.99 -23.45 -5.96
N GLN A 291 -6.06 -22.29 -5.30
CA GLN A 291 -7.33 -21.74 -4.82
C GLN A 291 -8.29 -21.46 -5.97
N ILE A 292 -7.82 -20.79 -7.04
CA ILE A 292 -8.66 -20.46 -8.20
C ILE A 292 -9.14 -21.74 -8.88
N ARG A 293 -8.25 -22.70 -9.19
CA ARG A 293 -8.61 -23.96 -9.84
C ARG A 293 -9.62 -24.77 -9.03
N ARG A 294 -9.50 -24.76 -7.71
CA ARG A 294 -10.37 -25.52 -6.80
C ARG A 294 -11.74 -24.88 -6.59
N TRP A 295 -11.78 -23.55 -6.40
CA TRP A 295 -12.98 -22.86 -5.91
C TRP A 295 -13.67 -21.97 -6.93
N ALA A 296 -12.97 -21.66 -8.02
CA ALA A 296 -13.52 -20.94 -9.18
C ALA A 296 -13.08 -21.63 -10.49
N PRO A 297 -13.35 -22.94 -10.67
CA PRO A 297 -12.80 -23.73 -11.80
C PRO A 297 -13.22 -23.21 -13.18
N LYS A 298 -14.23 -22.37 -13.25
CA LYS A 298 -14.67 -21.70 -14.49
C LYS A 298 -13.83 -20.48 -14.83
N ALA A 299 -13.13 -19.88 -13.86
CA ALA A 299 -12.26 -18.74 -14.12
C ALA A 299 -10.99 -19.18 -14.85
N ARG A 300 -10.68 -18.55 -15.98
CA ARG A 300 -9.50 -18.81 -16.78
C ARG A 300 -8.40 -17.83 -16.34
N ILE A 301 -7.24 -18.34 -15.94
CA ILE A 301 -6.07 -17.53 -15.61
C ILE A 301 -5.45 -17.03 -16.93
N GLU A 302 -5.35 -15.70 -17.09
CA GLU A 302 -4.85 -15.04 -18.30
C GLU A 302 -3.40 -14.57 -18.17
N GLY A 303 -2.97 -14.30 -16.94
CA GLY A 303 -1.64 -13.78 -16.69
C GLY A 303 -1.40 -13.47 -15.22
N LYS A 304 -0.22 -12.92 -14.97
CA LYS A 304 0.23 -12.50 -13.64
C LYS A 304 0.82 -11.10 -13.66
N LEU A 305 0.78 -10.43 -12.50
CA LEU A 305 1.40 -9.13 -12.32
C LEU A 305 2.91 -9.20 -12.60
N VAL A 306 3.40 -8.19 -13.31
CA VAL A 306 4.82 -7.85 -13.37
C VAL A 306 5.06 -6.74 -12.36
N ASN A 307 5.84 -7.03 -11.32
CA ASN A 307 6.14 -6.07 -10.27
C ASN A 307 6.99 -4.90 -10.78
N SER A 308 6.82 -3.73 -10.17
CA SER A 308 7.63 -2.55 -10.50
C SER A 308 9.10 -2.78 -10.14
N VAL A 309 9.99 -2.30 -10.99
CA VAL A 309 11.45 -2.28 -10.76
C VAL A 309 11.84 -1.46 -9.52
N ASP A 310 10.95 -0.63 -9.01
CA ASP A 310 11.14 0.17 -7.80
C ASP A 310 11.09 -0.68 -6.51
N PHE A 311 10.62 -1.92 -6.62
CA PHE A 311 10.48 -2.87 -5.53
C PHE A 311 11.30 -4.13 -5.83
N PRO A 312 12.64 -4.03 -5.91
CA PRO A 312 13.48 -5.19 -6.17
C PRO A 312 13.41 -6.16 -5.00
N GLU A 313 13.20 -7.45 -5.31
CA GLU A 313 13.11 -8.53 -4.34
C GLU A 313 14.17 -9.58 -4.62
N ALA A 314 14.96 -9.94 -3.60
CA ALA A 314 15.90 -11.06 -3.70
C ALA A 314 15.17 -12.41 -3.85
N GLN A 315 13.92 -12.46 -3.40
CA GLN A 315 13.01 -13.60 -3.52
C GLN A 315 11.69 -13.10 -4.12
N PRO A 316 11.50 -13.17 -5.45
CA PRO A 316 10.34 -12.59 -6.13
C PRO A 316 8.98 -13.07 -5.62
N GLU A 317 8.91 -14.29 -5.06
CA GLU A 317 7.71 -14.84 -4.43
C GLU A 317 7.26 -14.10 -3.16
N ARG A 318 8.09 -13.24 -2.59
CA ARG A 318 7.74 -12.40 -1.43
C ARG A 318 7.03 -11.12 -1.79
N ALA A 319 7.14 -10.69 -3.05
CA ALA A 319 6.45 -9.51 -3.57
C ALA A 319 4.93 -9.69 -3.58
N LEU A 320 4.21 -8.62 -3.91
CA LEU A 320 2.79 -8.68 -4.25
C LEU A 320 2.57 -9.64 -5.43
N LYS A 321 1.70 -10.61 -5.26
CA LYS A 321 1.28 -11.55 -6.29
C LYS A 321 -0.13 -11.22 -6.74
N VAL A 322 -0.35 -11.14 -8.06
CA VAL A 322 -1.69 -10.99 -8.64
C VAL A 322 -1.82 -11.95 -9.82
N LEU A 323 -2.92 -12.70 -9.84
CA LEU A 323 -3.37 -13.43 -11.01
C LEU A 323 -4.53 -12.68 -11.66
N TYR A 324 -4.42 -12.48 -12.96
CA TYR A 324 -5.48 -11.95 -13.79
C TYR A 324 -6.28 -13.11 -14.35
N CYS A 325 -7.61 -13.06 -14.15
CA CYS A 325 -8.51 -14.12 -14.61
C CYS A 325 -9.68 -13.52 -15.39
N GLU A 326 -10.25 -14.33 -16.29
CA GLU A 326 -11.51 -14.05 -16.98
C GLU A 326 -12.57 -15.03 -16.54
N TRP A 327 -13.77 -14.53 -16.20
CA TRP A 327 -14.96 -15.32 -15.96
C TRP A 327 -15.61 -15.70 -17.31
N PRO A 328 -16.16 -16.91 -17.49
CA PRO A 328 -16.73 -17.31 -18.78
C PRO A 328 -17.86 -16.39 -19.24
N ARG A 329 -18.00 -16.27 -20.54
CA ARG A 329 -19.08 -15.57 -21.23
C ARG A 329 -20.40 -16.30 -21.12
#